data_3340afd88e5a834aa76ea19b7c43e3e5
#
_entry.id   3340afd88e5a834aa76ea19b7c43e3e5
#
_cell.length_a   1.000
_cell.length_b   1.000
_cell.length_c   1.000
_cell.angle_alpha   90.00
_cell.angle_beta   90.00
_cell.angle_gamma   90.00
#
_symmetry.space_group_name_H-M   'P 1'
#
loop_
_entity.id
_entity.type
_entity.pdbx_description
1 polymer ?
#
loop_
_entity_poly.entity_id
_entity_poly.type
_entity_poly.pdbx_seq_one_letter_code
_entity_poly.pdbx_strand_id
1 'polypeptide(L)'
;MAEKNYLQELFKSRGLGSPPTSAEPMIGTGLVPTSLQESEISTDSRFLSALAALLHNVKPLEDEDSRPRFDKGQVMSAVARLDEVIQAQVNEILHHETFQQAESTWRGVEDLVNTTNFQANITLDVLDVAKQELAQDFEKNASSIFSSSLFSKVYTQEYDQYGGRPFGVMLGLYEFTASRPDLQWLERMSWVANAAHCPFVASASHKFFDCENIEQLESLKSLDGVLNHPRYGKWAELRESESGAYISLALPRYVVRLPYNPVTSPCEVLNFTEEAHGDSSKYLWGNAAILFGRNVAKAFELSGWCQSIRGPKGGGRVQGLPVDTFSLRGQQELRMPVEMCIPDFREYEFVRHGFMPLVYRKNEAEATFFSTPSIKRAKRYKDPKDSENAQLVTNLAYTFSVTRLAHYIKSIMRDNIGSSADDVYIHQQINHWLMDYVTAVSNPDDLTLRRFPFKAAQVQVTRRPGEIGWYDCKVSVLPHIQFEGLDVELQLESRLG
;
A
#
# COMPACT_ATOMS: atom_id res chain seq x y z
N MET A 1 62.17 21.15 20.43
CA MET A 1 61.30 22.25 20.03
C MET A 1 59.87 21.82 20.34
N ALA A 2 59.17 22.51 21.22
CA ALA A 2 57.83 22.10 21.61
C ALA A 2 56.88 22.37 20.45
N GLU A 3 56.30 21.35 19.88
CA GLU A 3 55.18 21.49 18.96
C GLU A 3 54.09 22.30 19.71
N LYS A 4 53.87 23.52 19.25
CA LYS A 4 52.77 24.33 19.76
C LYS A 4 51.45 23.61 19.39
N ASN A 5 50.75 23.15 20.38
CA ASN A 5 49.49 22.42 20.19
C ASN A 5 48.38 23.43 19.92
N TYR A 6 48.19 23.81 18.67
CA TYR A 6 47.23 24.84 18.23
C TYR A 6 45.76 24.47 18.52
N LEU A 7 45.48 23.16 18.61
CA LEU A 7 44.18 22.69 19.06
C LEU A 7 43.92 23.08 20.53
N GLN A 8 44.97 23.04 21.38
CA GLN A 8 44.87 23.51 22.77
C GLN A 8 44.56 25.01 22.87
N GLU A 9 45.18 25.82 22.01
CA GLU A 9 44.88 27.28 21.98
C GLU A 9 43.47 27.57 21.47
N LEU A 10 42.98 26.86 20.45
CA LEU A 10 41.62 26.97 19.93
C LEU A 10 40.59 26.57 20.99
N PHE A 11 40.77 25.46 21.64
CA PHE A 11 39.89 25.02 22.72
C PHE A 11 39.87 25.97 23.90
N LYS A 12 41.07 26.50 24.27
CA LYS A 12 41.22 27.47 25.33
C LYS A 12 40.59 28.81 25.00
N SER A 13 40.67 29.29 23.76
CA SER A 13 40.09 30.55 23.31
C SER A 13 38.55 30.50 23.27
N ARG A 14 37.97 29.31 23.22
CA ARG A 14 36.52 29.09 23.23
C ARG A 14 35.99 28.65 24.58
N GLY A 15 36.82 28.60 25.64
CA GLY A 15 36.40 28.19 26.96
C GLY A 15 36.10 26.70 27.11
N LEU A 16 36.59 25.90 26.18
CA LEU A 16 36.40 24.45 26.14
C LEU A 16 37.61 23.76 26.78
N GLY A 17 37.40 22.62 27.40
CA GLY A 17 38.48 21.85 28.03
C GLY A 17 39.63 21.50 27.10
N SER A 18 40.54 20.63 27.51
CA SER A 18 41.64 20.21 26.64
C SER A 18 41.15 19.43 25.44
N PRO A 19 41.72 19.64 24.22
CA PRO A 19 41.38 18.84 23.05
C PRO A 19 41.73 17.39 23.30
N PRO A 20 40.99 16.45 22.65
CA PRO A 20 41.32 15.02 22.72
C PRO A 20 42.73 14.73 22.19
N THR A 21 43.49 13.93 22.93
CA THR A 21 44.91 13.67 22.67
C THR A 21 45.20 12.53 21.69
N SER A 22 44.20 11.81 21.21
CA SER A 22 44.38 10.69 20.27
C SER A 22 43.59 10.86 19.00
N ALA A 23 44.22 10.53 17.88
CA ALA A 23 43.62 10.47 16.55
C ALA A 23 42.90 9.12 16.31
N GLU A 24 42.21 8.60 17.30
CA GLU A 24 41.45 7.37 17.09
C GLU A 24 40.20 7.66 16.24
N PRO A 25 39.83 6.76 15.32
CA PRO A 25 38.69 6.97 14.42
C PRO A 25 37.41 7.19 15.21
N MET A 26 36.63 8.15 14.79
CA MET A 26 35.39 8.63 15.47
C MET A 26 34.29 7.56 15.59
N ILE A 27 34.39 6.45 14.88
CA ILE A 27 33.41 5.38 14.93
C ILE A 27 33.79 4.43 16.07
N GLY A 28 33.14 4.63 17.22
CA GLY A 28 33.18 3.71 18.35
C GLY A 28 34.37 3.86 19.30
N THR A 29 35.26 4.84 19.13
CA THR A 29 36.43 4.97 19.99
C THR A 29 36.83 6.42 20.29
N GLY A 30 36.89 6.76 21.52
CA GLY A 30 37.77 7.77 22.09
C GLY A 30 37.27 9.20 22.23
N LEU A 31 36.45 9.75 21.33
CA LEU A 31 35.96 11.13 21.43
C LEU A 31 34.59 11.23 22.09
N VAL A 32 33.81 10.17 22.04
CA VAL A 32 32.54 10.03 22.75
C VAL A 32 32.59 8.72 23.49
N PRO A 33 32.52 8.71 24.84
CA PRO A 33 32.45 7.46 25.60
C PRO A 33 31.22 6.66 25.14
N THR A 34 31.41 5.39 24.81
CA THR A 34 30.33 4.46 24.43
C THR A 34 29.28 4.25 25.52
N SER A 35 29.50 4.78 26.72
CA SER A 35 28.60 4.73 27.87
C SER A 35 27.63 5.93 27.97
N LEU A 36 27.82 7.00 27.18
CA LEU A 36 26.92 8.15 27.18
C LEU A 36 25.84 7.96 26.13
N GLN A 37 24.57 8.16 26.51
CA GLN A 37 23.48 8.23 25.56
C GLN A 37 23.66 9.46 24.67
N GLU A 38 23.28 9.33 23.40
CA GLU A 38 23.43 10.42 22.40
C GLU A 38 22.81 11.76 22.84
N SER A 39 21.77 11.71 23.67
CA SER A 39 21.09 12.87 24.24
C SER A 39 21.90 13.64 25.29
N GLU A 40 22.96 13.02 25.86
CA GLU A 40 23.76 13.61 26.94
C GLU A 40 24.94 14.46 26.43
N ILE A 41 25.23 14.39 25.10
CA ILE A 41 26.35 15.11 24.51
C ILE A 41 25.80 16.37 23.81
N SER A 42 26.28 17.53 24.23
CA SER A 42 25.86 18.79 23.59
C SER A 42 26.29 18.81 22.11
N THR A 43 25.46 19.43 21.26
CA THR A 43 25.73 19.63 19.83
C THR A 43 27.07 20.34 19.60
N ASP A 44 27.40 21.33 20.45
CA ASP A 44 28.67 22.04 20.34
C ASP A 44 29.88 21.16 20.66
N SER A 45 29.76 20.26 21.65
CA SER A 45 30.85 19.31 21.97
C SER A 45 31.08 18.31 20.83
N ARG A 46 30.03 17.83 20.18
CA ARG A 46 30.13 16.96 18.99
C ARG A 46 30.81 17.68 17.82
N PHE A 47 30.37 18.88 17.52
CA PHE A 47 30.93 19.71 16.45
C PHE A 47 32.43 19.96 16.68
N LEU A 48 32.83 20.36 17.89
CA LEU A 48 34.22 20.66 18.21
C LEU A 48 35.11 19.39 18.19
N SER A 49 34.58 18.26 18.64
CA SER A 49 35.29 16.97 18.54
C SER A 49 35.49 16.56 17.09
N ALA A 50 34.48 16.73 16.25
CA ALA A 50 34.57 16.46 14.80
C ALA A 50 35.58 17.40 14.11
N LEU A 51 35.52 18.70 14.45
CA LEU A 51 36.45 19.69 13.91
C LEU A 51 37.91 19.40 14.35
N ALA A 52 38.12 19.01 15.60
CA ALA A 52 39.44 18.62 16.10
C ALA A 52 40.00 17.39 15.36
N ALA A 53 39.16 16.37 15.13
CA ALA A 53 39.56 15.19 14.38
C ALA A 53 39.88 15.51 12.92
N LEU A 54 39.09 16.37 12.27
CA LEU A 54 39.35 16.85 10.92
C LEU A 54 40.68 17.58 10.83
N LEU A 55 40.90 18.58 11.71
CA LEU A 55 42.14 19.39 11.72
C LEU A 55 43.39 18.58 12.08
N HIS A 56 43.26 17.49 12.85
CA HIS A 56 44.38 16.59 13.16
C HIS A 56 44.90 15.86 11.90
N ASN A 57 44.01 15.57 10.97
CA ASN A 57 44.32 14.88 9.72
C ASN A 57 44.80 15.82 8.57
N VAL A 58 44.62 17.14 8.76
CA VAL A 58 45.08 18.17 7.79
C VAL A 58 46.42 18.74 8.25
N LYS A 59 47.49 18.60 7.44
CA LYS A 59 48.77 19.17 7.78
C LYS A 59 48.72 20.70 7.71
N PRO A 60 49.18 21.40 8.76
CA PRO A 60 49.26 22.84 8.71
C PRO A 60 50.34 23.28 7.69
N LEU A 61 50.10 24.43 7.05
CA LEU A 61 51.15 25.09 6.21
C LEU A 61 52.19 25.66 7.15
N GLU A 62 53.46 25.35 6.91
CA GLU A 62 54.59 25.96 7.60
C GLU A 62 54.71 27.42 7.14
N ASP A 63 54.38 28.35 7.98
CA ASP A 63 54.53 29.78 7.73
C ASP A 63 55.54 30.38 8.74
N GLU A 64 56.41 31.31 8.28
CA GLU A 64 57.42 31.95 9.10
C GLU A 64 56.85 32.79 10.27
N ASP A 65 55.55 33.12 10.22
CA ASP A 65 54.83 34.00 11.17
C ASP A 65 54.07 33.27 12.28
N SER A 66 54.49 32.12 12.74
CA SER A 66 54.03 31.46 13.98
C SER A 66 52.51 31.16 14.12
N ARG A 67 51.69 31.38 13.12
CA ARG A 67 50.27 31.04 13.15
C ARG A 67 49.99 29.91 12.15
N PRO A 68 49.42 28.79 12.58
CA PRO A 68 49.09 27.70 11.65
C PRO A 68 48.03 28.21 10.71
N ARG A 69 48.29 28.14 9.45
CA ARG A 69 47.30 28.33 8.39
C ARG A 69 47.03 26.98 7.78
N PHE A 70 45.75 26.63 7.70
CA PHE A 70 45.33 25.44 6.99
C PHE A 70 45.00 25.81 5.55
N ASP A 71 45.48 25.04 4.63
CA ASP A 71 45.09 25.17 3.22
C ASP A 71 43.62 24.78 3.08
N LYS A 72 42.80 25.73 2.62
CA LYS A 72 41.39 25.51 2.34
C LYS A 72 41.17 24.31 1.42
N GLY A 73 42.05 24.12 0.41
CA GLY A 73 41.96 23.00 -0.51
C GLY A 73 42.12 21.64 0.18
N GLN A 74 43.06 21.54 1.15
CA GLN A 74 43.25 20.31 1.92
C GLN A 74 42.08 20.02 2.83
N VAL A 75 41.49 21.04 3.50
CA VAL A 75 40.30 20.87 4.32
C VAL A 75 39.12 20.43 3.47
N MET A 76 38.90 21.07 2.33
CA MET A 76 37.81 20.65 1.41
C MET A 76 37.99 19.24 0.86
N SER A 77 39.27 18.86 0.54
CA SER A 77 39.60 17.52 0.10
C SER A 77 39.35 16.46 1.20
N ALA A 78 39.63 16.80 2.47
CA ALA A 78 39.35 15.93 3.59
C ALA A 78 37.83 15.76 3.83
N VAL A 79 37.07 16.87 3.72
CA VAL A 79 35.60 16.82 3.77
C VAL A 79 35.04 15.96 2.64
N ALA A 80 35.50 16.15 1.40
CA ALA A 80 35.03 15.34 0.26
C ALA A 80 35.27 13.84 0.45
N ARG A 81 36.42 13.45 1.03
CA ARG A 81 36.70 12.05 1.38
C ARG A 81 35.78 11.49 2.45
N LEU A 82 35.45 12.32 3.46
CA LEU A 82 34.47 11.92 4.47
C LEU A 82 33.09 11.74 3.85
N ASP A 83 32.69 12.66 2.96
CA ASP A 83 31.41 12.55 2.25
C ASP A 83 31.36 11.28 1.40
N GLU A 84 32.44 10.91 0.70
CA GLU A 84 32.51 9.64 -0.06
C GLU A 84 32.31 8.42 0.84
N VAL A 85 32.97 8.38 2.00
CA VAL A 85 32.83 7.25 2.94
C VAL A 85 31.42 7.19 3.52
N ILE A 86 30.86 8.35 3.90
CA ILE A 86 29.48 8.44 4.42
C ILE A 86 28.49 8.02 3.33
N GLN A 87 28.66 8.52 2.09
CA GLN A 87 27.79 8.15 0.97
C GLN A 87 27.81 6.64 0.70
N ALA A 88 28.98 6.01 0.69
CA ALA A 88 29.09 4.58 0.52
C ALA A 88 28.33 3.81 1.63
N GLN A 89 28.52 4.22 2.90
CA GLN A 89 27.85 3.58 4.02
C GLN A 89 26.34 3.79 3.99
N VAL A 90 25.88 4.99 3.64
CA VAL A 90 24.44 5.31 3.51
C VAL A 90 23.82 4.52 2.35
N ASN A 91 24.51 4.38 1.22
CA ASN A 91 24.05 3.56 0.10
C ASN A 91 23.85 2.10 0.52
N GLU A 92 24.78 1.51 1.26
CA GLU A 92 24.66 0.14 1.76
C GLU A 92 23.44 -0.02 2.69
N ILE A 93 23.19 0.97 3.55
CA ILE A 93 22.04 0.97 4.46
C ILE A 93 20.74 1.10 3.69
N LEU A 94 20.65 2.08 2.77
CA LEU A 94 19.44 2.36 1.98
C LEU A 94 19.04 1.18 1.08
N HIS A 95 20.03 0.42 0.58
CA HIS A 95 19.79 -0.73 -0.29
C HIS A 95 19.70 -2.06 0.48
N HIS A 96 19.82 -2.04 1.80
CA HIS A 96 19.61 -3.25 2.60
C HIS A 96 18.12 -3.62 2.60
N GLU A 97 17.81 -4.87 2.26
CA GLU A 97 16.43 -5.37 2.07
C GLU A 97 15.49 -5.03 3.23
N THR A 98 15.93 -5.26 4.48
CA THR A 98 15.13 -4.98 5.67
C THR A 98 14.84 -3.49 5.83
N PHE A 99 15.82 -2.63 5.51
CA PHE A 99 15.65 -1.18 5.57
C PHE A 99 14.70 -0.70 4.47
N GLN A 100 14.87 -1.18 3.24
CA GLN A 100 13.97 -0.85 2.12
C GLN A 100 12.51 -1.25 2.43
N GLN A 101 12.30 -2.43 3.02
CA GLN A 101 10.96 -2.88 3.42
C GLN A 101 10.35 -1.95 4.47
N ALA A 102 11.11 -1.57 5.49
CA ALA A 102 10.64 -0.64 6.52
C ALA A 102 10.37 0.77 5.96
N GLU A 103 11.32 1.34 5.20
CA GLU A 103 11.18 2.66 4.57
C GLU A 103 9.96 2.68 3.62
N SER A 104 9.83 1.68 2.76
CA SER A 104 8.72 1.56 1.82
C SER A 104 7.36 1.50 2.52
N THR A 105 7.27 0.72 3.59
CA THR A 105 6.04 0.56 4.36
C THR A 105 5.63 1.89 5.01
N TRP A 106 6.56 2.54 5.74
CA TRP A 106 6.24 3.79 6.44
C TRP A 106 5.98 4.97 5.50
N ARG A 107 6.73 5.09 4.41
CA ARG A 107 6.45 6.10 3.38
C ARG A 107 5.13 5.85 2.66
N GLY A 108 4.78 4.59 2.43
CA GLY A 108 3.46 4.24 1.90
C GLY A 108 2.33 4.65 2.83
N VAL A 109 2.47 4.41 4.14
CA VAL A 109 1.50 4.88 5.15
C VAL A 109 1.45 6.40 5.20
N GLU A 110 2.61 7.08 5.18
CA GLU A 110 2.71 8.54 5.11
C GLU A 110 1.97 9.10 3.89
N ASP A 111 2.18 8.53 2.71
CA ASP A 111 1.48 8.93 1.48
C ASP A 111 -0.03 8.76 1.60
N LEU A 112 -0.50 7.63 2.15
CA LEU A 112 -1.92 7.40 2.38
C LEU A 112 -2.52 8.41 3.35
N VAL A 113 -1.83 8.72 4.45
CA VAL A 113 -2.26 9.74 5.43
C VAL A 113 -2.31 11.13 4.79
N ASN A 114 -1.26 11.53 4.07
CA ASN A 114 -1.16 12.86 3.46
C ASN A 114 -2.18 13.07 2.33
N THR A 115 -2.60 12.01 1.67
CA THR A 115 -3.59 12.05 0.56
C THR A 115 -5.03 11.84 1.01
N THR A 116 -5.26 11.48 2.27
CA THR A 116 -6.61 11.22 2.81
C THR A 116 -7.20 12.49 3.42
N ASN A 117 -8.42 12.83 3.02
CA ASN A 117 -9.18 13.91 3.63
C ASN A 117 -9.96 13.41 4.86
N PHE A 118 -9.41 13.61 6.05
CA PHE A 118 -10.04 13.20 7.31
C PHE A 118 -11.32 13.97 7.66
N GLN A 119 -11.57 15.12 7.02
CA GLN A 119 -12.82 15.87 7.18
C GLN A 119 -14.02 15.17 6.51
N ALA A 120 -13.75 14.20 5.63
CA ALA A 120 -14.77 13.41 4.95
C ALA A 120 -15.25 12.20 5.76
N ASN A 121 -15.07 12.20 7.09
CA ASN A 121 -15.43 11.08 7.97
C ASN A 121 -14.72 9.75 7.62
N ILE A 122 -13.43 9.88 7.31
CA ILE A 122 -12.52 8.76 7.08
C ILE A 122 -11.61 8.64 8.29
N THR A 123 -11.39 7.43 8.77
CA THR A 123 -10.40 7.12 9.82
C THR A 123 -9.44 6.06 9.30
N LEU A 124 -8.16 6.19 9.68
CA LEU A 124 -7.11 5.23 9.39
C LEU A 124 -6.56 4.72 10.71
N ASP A 125 -6.62 3.40 10.88
CA ASP A 125 -5.99 2.72 12.00
C ASP A 125 -4.82 1.89 11.49
N VAL A 126 -3.71 1.93 12.21
CA VAL A 126 -2.49 1.18 11.86
C VAL A 126 -2.31 0.05 12.87
N LEU A 127 -2.22 -1.17 12.38
CA LEU A 127 -1.86 -2.34 13.15
C LEU A 127 -0.43 -2.75 12.78
N ASP A 128 0.51 -2.47 13.67
CA ASP A 128 1.91 -2.90 13.52
C ASP A 128 2.04 -4.38 13.90
N VAL A 129 2.09 -5.23 12.89
CA VAL A 129 2.16 -6.68 13.03
C VAL A 129 2.87 -7.30 11.84
N ALA A 130 3.80 -8.22 12.09
CA ALA A 130 4.46 -8.95 11.03
C ALA A 130 3.56 -10.05 10.44
N LYS A 131 3.73 -10.36 9.14
CA LYS A 131 3.00 -11.43 8.46
C LYS A 131 3.13 -12.77 9.19
N GLN A 132 4.33 -13.06 9.73
CA GLN A 132 4.61 -14.28 10.49
C GLN A 132 3.87 -14.33 11.84
N GLU A 133 3.70 -13.20 12.49
CA GLU A 133 2.94 -13.12 13.76
C GLU A 133 1.46 -13.43 13.55
N LEU A 134 0.88 -12.88 12.46
CA LEU A 134 -0.48 -13.24 12.06
C LEU A 134 -0.60 -14.71 11.64
N ALA A 135 0.42 -15.26 10.97
CA ALA A 135 0.45 -16.68 10.65
C ALA A 135 0.41 -17.54 11.92
N GLN A 136 1.19 -17.17 12.94
CA GLN A 136 1.19 -17.86 14.22
C GLN A 136 -0.14 -17.72 14.98
N ASP A 137 -0.78 -16.55 14.95
CA ASP A 137 -2.12 -16.34 15.52
C ASP A 137 -3.14 -17.25 14.84
N PHE A 138 -3.11 -17.32 13.51
CA PHE A 138 -3.96 -18.21 12.74
C PHE A 138 -3.68 -19.70 12.98
N GLU A 139 -2.44 -20.09 13.18
CA GLU A 139 -2.07 -21.49 13.47
C GLU A 139 -2.50 -21.91 14.88
N LYS A 140 -2.31 -21.06 15.89
CA LYS A 140 -2.78 -21.30 17.25
C LYS A 140 -4.29 -21.46 17.31
N ASN A 141 -5.01 -20.78 16.45
CA ASN A 141 -6.47 -20.81 16.37
C ASN A 141 -6.99 -21.63 15.16
N ALA A 142 -6.22 -22.64 14.71
CA ALA A 142 -6.57 -23.43 13.52
C ALA A 142 -7.90 -24.17 13.62
N SER A 143 -8.35 -24.53 14.84
CA SER A 143 -9.66 -25.17 15.07
C SER A 143 -10.83 -24.20 14.94
N SER A 144 -10.60 -22.91 15.22
CA SER A 144 -11.62 -21.86 15.09
C SER A 144 -10.93 -20.51 14.90
N ILE A 145 -10.92 -20.01 13.68
CA ILE A 145 -10.35 -18.71 13.34
C ILE A 145 -11.03 -17.56 14.10
N PHE A 146 -12.28 -17.78 14.53
CA PHE A 146 -13.05 -16.82 15.32
C PHE A 146 -12.47 -16.53 16.70
N SER A 147 -11.53 -17.34 17.15
CA SER A 147 -10.78 -17.12 18.41
C SER A 147 -9.46 -16.38 18.20
N SER A 148 -9.10 -16.01 16.97
CA SER A 148 -7.86 -15.30 16.68
C SER A 148 -7.91 -13.86 17.19
N SER A 149 -6.74 -13.32 17.52
CA SER A 149 -6.60 -11.94 18.01
C SER A 149 -7.03 -10.94 16.95
N LEU A 150 -6.71 -11.20 15.69
CA LEU A 150 -7.14 -10.35 14.58
C LEU A 150 -8.66 -10.35 14.42
N PHE A 151 -9.30 -11.53 14.48
CA PHE A 151 -10.77 -11.61 14.42
C PHE A 151 -11.42 -10.84 15.56
N SER A 152 -10.90 -10.95 16.78
CA SER A 152 -11.41 -10.19 17.92
C SER A 152 -11.35 -8.68 17.67
N LYS A 153 -10.22 -8.17 17.13
CA LYS A 153 -10.07 -6.74 16.83
C LYS A 153 -11.01 -6.25 15.72
N VAL A 154 -11.10 -6.99 14.63
CA VAL A 154 -11.84 -6.53 13.43
C VAL A 154 -13.33 -6.81 13.53
N TYR A 155 -13.69 -7.97 14.05
CA TYR A 155 -15.09 -8.40 14.12
C TYR A 155 -15.72 -8.10 15.48
N THR A 156 -15.17 -8.67 16.57
CA THR A 156 -15.84 -8.65 17.86
C THR A 156 -15.93 -7.25 18.45
N GLN A 157 -14.81 -6.50 18.39
CA GLN A 157 -14.72 -5.17 18.99
C GLN A 157 -15.37 -4.07 18.13
N GLU A 158 -15.33 -4.21 16.79
CA GLU A 158 -15.76 -3.13 15.90
C GLU A 158 -17.08 -3.47 15.16
N TYR A 159 -17.21 -4.67 14.61
CA TYR A 159 -18.40 -5.03 13.84
C TYR A 159 -19.54 -5.55 14.73
N ASP A 160 -19.23 -6.35 15.74
CA ASP A 160 -20.25 -7.01 16.57
C ASP A 160 -20.55 -6.31 17.90
N GLN A 161 -19.81 -5.27 18.25
CA GLN A 161 -20.01 -4.50 19.47
C GLN A 161 -20.91 -3.28 19.25
N TYR A 162 -21.78 -2.99 20.21
CA TYR A 162 -22.57 -1.74 20.20
C TYR A 162 -21.66 -0.52 20.35
N GLY A 163 -21.78 0.43 19.44
CA GLY A 163 -20.91 1.61 19.36
C GLY A 163 -19.58 1.37 18.66
N GLY A 164 -19.28 0.14 18.22
CA GLY A 164 -18.11 -0.16 17.39
C GLY A 164 -18.22 0.48 16.00
N ARG A 165 -17.06 0.67 15.36
CA ARG A 165 -16.92 1.29 14.03
C ARG A 165 -16.37 0.26 13.04
N PRO A 166 -17.21 -0.46 12.30
CA PRO A 166 -16.77 -1.50 11.38
C PRO A 166 -15.77 -0.98 10.35
N PHE A 167 -14.69 -1.71 10.15
CA PHE A 167 -13.70 -1.38 9.12
C PHE A 167 -14.28 -1.57 7.72
N GLY A 168 -14.06 -0.60 6.83
CA GLY A 168 -14.51 -0.67 5.44
C GLY A 168 -13.57 -1.46 4.54
N VAL A 169 -12.26 -1.44 4.83
CA VAL A 169 -11.21 -2.14 4.09
C VAL A 169 -10.00 -2.37 4.98
N MET A 170 -9.32 -3.48 4.78
CA MET A 170 -8.02 -3.78 5.36
C MET A 170 -6.95 -3.78 4.26
N LEU A 171 -5.88 -3.03 4.46
CA LEU A 171 -4.73 -2.98 3.56
C LEU A 171 -3.58 -3.77 4.19
N GLY A 172 -3.22 -4.90 3.59
CA GLY A 172 -2.09 -5.69 4.02
C GLY A 172 -0.82 -5.29 3.26
N LEU A 173 0.12 -4.62 3.94
CA LEU A 173 1.38 -4.19 3.32
C LEU A 173 2.37 -5.36 3.23
N TYR A 174 1.86 -6.52 2.85
CA TYR A 174 2.59 -7.77 2.65
C TYR A 174 2.59 -8.16 1.19
N GLU A 175 3.62 -8.91 0.81
CA GLU A 175 3.66 -9.59 -0.48
C GLU A 175 3.39 -11.08 -0.30
N PHE A 176 2.59 -11.63 -1.23
CA PHE A 176 2.21 -13.04 -1.23
C PHE A 176 2.79 -13.78 -2.41
N THR A 177 3.15 -15.03 -2.15
CA THR A 177 3.61 -16.01 -3.14
C THR A 177 2.58 -17.14 -3.27
N ALA A 178 2.73 -18.03 -4.27
CA ALA A 178 1.91 -19.22 -4.37
C ALA A 178 2.38 -20.36 -3.43
N SER A 179 3.19 -20.06 -2.43
CA SER A 179 3.63 -21.03 -1.44
C SER A 179 2.46 -21.52 -0.59
N ARG A 180 2.53 -22.78 -0.15
CA ARG A 180 1.46 -23.37 0.68
C ARG A 180 1.18 -22.56 1.97
N PRO A 181 2.19 -22.06 2.70
CA PRO A 181 1.95 -21.20 3.87
C PRO A 181 1.19 -19.92 3.53
N ASP A 182 1.57 -19.24 2.43
CA ASP A 182 0.92 -18.00 1.99
C ASP A 182 -0.53 -18.23 1.58
N LEU A 183 -0.80 -19.31 0.84
CA LEU A 183 -2.17 -19.65 0.44
C LEU A 183 -3.05 -20.03 1.63
N GLN A 184 -2.52 -20.72 2.63
CA GLN A 184 -3.23 -21.01 3.88
C GLN A 184 -3.49 -19.74 4.69
N TRP A 185 -2.53 -18.82 4.71
CA TRP A 185 -2.70 -17.53 5.35
C TRP A 185 -3.84 -16.73 4.69
N LEU A 186 -3.83 -16.63 3.36
CA LEU A 186 -4.88 -15.95 2.59
C LEU A 186 -6.26 -16.60 2.78
N GLU A 187 -6.32 -17.93 2.86
CA GLU A 187 -7.56 -18.66 3.13
C GLU A 187 -8.14 -18.25 4.49
N ARG A 188 -7.34 -18.25 5.54
CA ARG A 188 -7.78 -17.86 6.89
C ARG A 188 -8.16 -16.39 6.96
N MET A 189 -7.37 -15.53 6.33
CA MET A 189 -7.70 -14.10 6.22
C MET A 189 -9.01 -13.88 5.47
N SER A 190 -9.31 -14.68 4.44
CA SER A 190 -10.56 -14.59 3.71
C SER A 190 -11.78 -14.88 4.59
N TRP A 191 -11.66 -15.79 5.56
CA TRP A 191 -12.74 -16.06 6.52
C TRP A 191 -12.96 -14.88 7.47
N VAL A 192 -11.88 -14.25 7.96
CA VAL A 192 -11.98 -13.04 8.79
C VAL A 192 -12.63 -11.90 8.00
N ALA A 193 -12.14 -11.64 6.79
CA ALA A 193 -12.63 -10.58 5.91
C ALA A 193 -14.10 -10.77 5.54
N ASN A 194 -14.50 -12.00 5.22
CA ASN A 194 -15.88 -12.34 4.90
C ASN A 194 -16.82 -12.16 6.12
N ALA A 195 -16.42 -12.65 7.29
CA ALA A 195 -17.23 -12.53 8.50
C ALA A 195 -17.44 -11.08 8.92
N ALA A 196 -16.39 -10.26 8.85
CA ALA A 196 -16.45 -8.84 9.19
C ALA A 196 -17.04 -7.95 8.07
N HIS A 197 -17.35 -8.53 6.91
CA HIS A 197 -17.69 -7.77 5.71
C HIS A 197 -16.65 -6.66 5.42
N CYS A 198 -15.36 -6.99 5.47
CA CYS A 198 -14.26 -6.05 5.33
C CYS A 198 -13.23 -6.60 4.34
N PRO A 199 -13.25 -6.18 3.07
CA PRO A 199 -12.31 -6.66 2.08
C PRO A 199 -10.85 -6.43 2.49
N PHE A 200 -10.00 -7.41 2.21
CA PHE A 200 -8.56 -7.36 2.44
C PHE A 200 -7.83 -7.24 1.10
N VAL A 201 -6.96 -6.24 0.98
CA VAL A 201 -6.17 -5.97 -0.23
C VAL A 201 -4.69 -5.99 0.13
N ALA A 202 -3.91 -6.74 -0.61
CA ALA A 202 -2.45 -6.86 -0.46
C ALA A 202 -1.78 -6.94 -1.84
N SER A 203 -0.48 -7.25 -1.90
CA SER A 203 0.24 -7.41 -3.16
C SER A 203 0.67 -8.85 -3.43
N ALA A 204 0.70 -9.21 -4.72
CA ALA A 204 1.33 -10.44 -5.20
C ALA A 204 2.78 -10.15 -5.63
N SER A 205 3.71 -11.02 -5.18
CA SER A 205 5.09 -11.01 -5.64
C SER A 205 5.22 -11.69 -7.02
N HIS A 206 6.27 -11.34 -7.79
CA HIS A 206 6.64 -12.06 -9.02
C HIS A 206 6.83 -13.58 -8.76
N LYS A 207 7.27 -13.95 -7.55
CA LYS A 207 7.40 -15.36 -7.13
C LYS A 207 6.06 -16.11 -7.07
N PHE A 208 4.93 -15.39 -7.04
CA PHE A 208 3.61 -16.02 -7.17
C PHE A 208 3.46 -16.76 -8.50
N PHE A 209 4.09 -16.22 -9.54
CA PHE A 209 4.03 -16.73 -10.91
C PHE A 209 5.20 -17.63 -11.29
N ASP A 210 5.97 -18.13 -10.31
CA ASP A 210 7.17 -18.95 -10.52
C ASP A 210 8.29 -18.22 -11.26
N CYS A 211 8.36 -16.93 -11.09
CA CYS A 211 9.39 -16.08 -11.67
C CYS A 211 10.41 -15.69 -10.60
N GLU A 212 11.70 -15.73 -10.93
CA GLU A 212 12.77 -15.34 -10.03
C GLU A 212 12.90 -13.82 -9.90
N ASN A 213 12.53 -13.12 -10.97
CA ASN A 213 12.56 -11.67 -11.04
C ASN A 213 11.38 -11.12 -11.86
N ILE A 214 11.23 -9.79 -11.86
CA ILE A 214 10.13 -9.13 -12.53
C ILE A 214 10.23 -9.19 -14.06
N GLU A 215 11.44 -9.20 -14.60
CA GLU A 215 11.72 -9.26 -16.04
C GLU A 215 11.23 -10.61 -16.62
N GLN A 216 11.35 -11.69 -15.85
CA GLN A 216 10.79 -12.98 -16.22
C GLN A 216 9.26 -12.94 -16.26
N LEU A 217 8.61 -12.27 -15.30
CA LEU A 217 7.17 -12.10 -15.29
C LEU A 217 6.70 -11.25 -16.47
N GLU A 218 7.41 -10.20 -16.81
CA GLU A 218 7.11 -9.34 -17.96
C GLU A 218 7.22 -10.10 -19.29
N SER A 219 8.25 -10.93 -19.42
CA SER A 219 8.51 -11.74 -20.63
C SER A 219 7.70 -13.05 -20.71
N LEU A 220 6.91 -13.38 -19.69
CA LEU A 220 6.13 -14.59 -19.63
C LEU A 220 5.14 -14.67 -20.82
N LYS A 221 5.11 -15.79 -21.54
CA LYS A 221 4.25 -15.92 -22.73
C LYS A 221 2.76 -16.00 -22.39
N SER A 222 2.40 -16.72 -21.34
CA SER A 222 1.01 -16.90 -20.90
C SER A 222 0.93 -17.20 -19.42
N LEU A 223 0.05 -16.49 -18.71
CA LEU A 223 -0.28 -16.77 -17.31
C LEU A 223 -1.11 -18.05 -17.17
N ASP A 224 -1.96 -18.36 -18.14
CA ASP A 224 -2.74 -19.60 -18.14
C ASP A 224 -1.84 -20.84 -18.05
N GLY A 225 -0.71 -20.85 -18.77
CA GLY A 225 0.24 -21.95 -18.74
C GLY A 225 0.87 -22.20 -17.37
N VAL A 226 1.06 -21.14 -16.59
CA VAL A 226 1.63 -21.23 -15.24
C VAL A 226 0.56 -21.55 -14.21
N LEU A 227 -0.51 -20.76 -14.15
CA LEU A 227 -1.50 -20.82 -13.07
C LEU A 227 -2.47 -22.02 -13.18
N ASN A 228 -2.56 -22.68 -14.32
CA ASN A 228 -3.29 -23.94 -14.48
C ASN A 228 -2.46 -25.17 -14.11
N HIS A 229 -1.19 -25.02 -13.73
CA HIS A 229 -0.37 -26.14 -13.31
C HIS A 229 -0.90 -26.73 -11.98
N PRO A 230 -0.89 -28.07 -11.79
CA PRO A 230 -1.43 -28.73 -10.58
C PRO A 230 -0.92 -28.22 -9.25
N ARG A 231 0.27 -27.63 -9.18
CA ARG A 231 0.81 -27.01 -7.96
C ARG A 231 -0.03 -25.85 -7.43
N TYR A 232 -0.83 -25.21 -8.31
CA TYR A 232 -1.75 -24.12 -7.94
C TYR A 232 -3.15 -24.63 -7.52
N GLY A 233 -3.31 -25.95 -7.26
CA GLY A 233 -4.59 -26.51 -6.84
C GLY A 233 -5.20 -25.82 -5.62
N LYS A 234 -4.39 -25.49 -4.61
CA LYS A 234 -4.83 -24.72 -3.44
C LYS A 234 -5.28 -23.30 -3.79
N TRP A 235 -4.60 -22.65 -4.73
CA TRP A 235 -5.03 -21.35 -5.25
C TRP A 235 -6.37 -21.45 -5.96
N ALA A 236 -6.56 -22.48 -6.77
CA ALA A 236 -7.84 -22.72 -7.46
C ALA A 236 -8.98 -22.98 -6.46
N GLU A 237 -8.76 -23.79 -5.42
CA GLU A 237 -9.74 -24.02 -4.33
C GLU A 237 -10.12 -22.69 -3.63
N LEU A 238 -9.13 -21.86 -3.27
CA LEU A 238 -9.38 -20.58 -2.63
C LEU A 238 -10.20 -19.65 -3.53
N ARG A 239 -9.92 -19.62 -4.83
CA ARG A 239 -10.68 -18.85 -5.82
C ARG A 239 -12.12 -19.32 -6.02
N GLU A 240 -12.42 -20.57 -5.74
CA GLU A 240 -13.78 -21.14 -5.82
C GLU A 240 -14.59 -20.90 -4.54
N SER A 241 -13.93 -20.51 -3.44
CA SER A 241 -14.58 -20.24 -2.17
C SER A 241 -15.41 -18.94 -2.22
N GLU A 242 -16.49 -18.88 -1.43
CA GLU A 242 -17.28 -17.64 -1.30
C GLU A 242 -16.48 -16.52 -0.61
N SER A 243 -15.63 -16.85 0.35
CA SER A 243 -14.77 -15.90 1.05
C SER A 243 -13.70 -15.27 0.15
N GLY A 244 -13.36 -15.90 -0.98
CA GLY A 244 -12.44 -15.34 -1.98
C GLY A 244 -12.91 -13.99 -2.57
N ALA A 245 -14.20 -13.66 -2.47
CA ALA A 245 -14.74 -12.36 -2.89
C ALA A 245 -14.22 -11.19 -2.03
N TYR A 246 -13.67 -11.46 -0.87
CA TYR A 246 -13.17 -10.45 0.07
C TYR A 246 -11.65 -10.29 0.07
N ILE A 247 -10.94 -10.99 -0.81
CA ILE A 247 -9.48 -10.89 -0.96
C ILE A 247 -9.15 -10.34 -2.34
N SER A 248 -8.17 -9.44 -2.42
CA SER A 248 -7.60 -8.98 -3.67
C SER A 248 -6.09 -8.85 -3.57
N LEU A 249 -5.38 -9.16 -4.64
CA LEU A 249 -3.93 -9.08 -4.73
C LEU A 249 -3.54 -8.15 -5.87
N ALA A 250 -2.93 -7.01 -5.53
CA ALA A 250 -2.48 -6.00 -6.48
C ALA A 250 -1.06 -6.28 -6.97
N LEU A 251 -0.73 -5.86 -8.17
CA LEU A 251 0.62 -5.84 -8.76
C LEU A 251 0.67 -4.86 -9.95
N PRO A 252 1.85 -4.44 -10.41
CA PRO A 252 3.15 -4.56 -9.78
C PRO A 252 3.34 -3.55 -8.65
N ARG A 253 4.53 -3.53 -8.06
CA ARG A 253 4.95 -2.48 -7.13
C ARG A 253 5.11 -1.14 -7.85
N TYR A 254 5.10 -0.05 -7.10
CA TYR A 254 5.30 1.31 -7.61
C TYR A 254 6.49 1.99 -6.94
N VAL A 255 7.05 3.02 -7.55
CA VAL A 255 8.14 3.82 -6.98
C VAL A 255 7.57 4.70 -5.86
N VAL A 256 8.07 4.54 -4.64
CA VAL A 256 7.64 5.33 -3.47
C VAL A 256 8.34 6.69 -3.43
N ARG A 257 9.64 6.70 -3.71
CA ARG A 257 10.44 7.91 -3.86
C ARG A 257 11.49 7.71 -4.94
N LEU A 258 11.93 8.81 -5.49
CA LEU A 258 13.09 8.81 -6.38
C LEU A 258 14.38 8.59 -5.57
N PRO A 259 15.43 8.02 -6.20
CA PRO A 259 16.75 8.01 -5.63
C PRO A 259 17.21 9.43 -5.27
N TYR A 260 17.88 9.59 -4.15
CA TYR A 260 18.41 10.87 -3.74
C TYR A 260 19.46 11.38 -4.72
N ASN A 261 19.31 12.64 -5.11
CA ASN A 261 20.23 13.31 -5.99
C ASN A 261 20.29 14.80 -5.63
N PRO A 262 21.46 15.44 -5.54
CA PRO A 262 21.59 16.85 -5.13
C PRO A 262 20.77 17.85 -5.96
N VAL A 263 20.41 17.50 -7.19
CA VAL A 263 19.72 18.40 -8.12
C VAL A 263 18.21 18.12 -8.17
N THR A 264 17.84 16.83 -8.29
CA THR A 264 16.44 16.43 -8.56
C THR A 264 15.68 15.97 -7.32
N SER A 265 16.38 15.41 -6.35
CA SER A 265 15.81 14.90 -5.10
C SER A 265 16.82 15.09 -3.95
N PRO A 266 17.06 16.35 -3.51
CA PRO A 266 18.10 16.65 -2.55
C PRO A 266 17.78 16.08 -1.15
N CYS A 267 18.84 15.66 -0.45
CA CYS A 267 18.79 15.40 0.97
C CYS A 267 19.15 16.68 1.73
N GLU A 268 18.40 17.02 2.78
CA GLU A 268 18.60 18.28 3.51
C GLU A 268 19.94 18.38 4.23
N VAL A 269 20.52 17.26 4.66
CA VAL A 269 21.66 17.21 5.59
C VAL A 269 23.00 16.93 4.86
N LEU A 270 22.96 16.22 3.74
CA LEU A 270 24.15 15.71 3.05
C LEU A 270 24.01 15.94 1.54
N ASN A 271 25.11 16.35 0.88
CA ASN A 271 25.17 16.37 -0.57
C ASN A 271 25.33 14.93 -1.10
N PHE A 272 24.22 14.18 -1.09
CA PHE A 272 24.19 12.75 -1.28
C PHE A 272 23.67 12.36 -2.66
N THR A 273 24.33 11.40 -3.29
CA THR A 273 23.87 10.75 -4.51
C THR A 273 23.65 9.28 -4.25
N GLU A 274 22.41 8.82 -4.38
CA GLU A 274 22.05 7.41 -4.25
C GLU A 274 22.40 6.65 -5.53
N GLU A 275 23.17 5.60 -5.41
CA GLU A 275 23.65 4.81 -6.54
C GLU A 275 22.62 3.77 -6.99
N ALA A 276 21.54 4.23 -7.62
CA ALA A 276 20.46 3.37 -8.12
C ALA A 276 20.45 3.22 -9.66
N HIS A 277 21.39 3.85 -10.37
CA HIS A 277 21.36 3.94 -11.83
C HIS A 277 21.42 2.57 -12.52
N GLY A 278 20.33 2.21 -13.22
CA GLY A 278 20.26 1.01 -14.06
C GLY A 278 19.94 -0.28 -13.32
N ASP A 279 19.86 -0.26 -12.00
CA ASP A 279 19.54 -1.41 -11.17
C ASP A 279 18.16 -1.24 -10.55
N SER A 280 17.17 -2.01 -11.03
CA SER A 280 15.80 -1.96 -10.53
C SER A 280 15.69 -2.38 -9.06
N SER A 281 16.60 -3.21 -8.54
CA SER A 281 16.60 -3.67 -7.15
C SER A 281 16.94 -2.57 -6.14
N LYS A 282 17.57 -1.49 -6.59
CA LYS A 282 17.98 -0.35 -5.77
C LYS A 282 16.90 0.74 -5.66
N TYR A 283 15.83 0.66 -6.46
CA TYR A 283 14.70 1.57 -6.31
C TYR A 283 13.85 1.19 -5.10
N LEU A 284 13.28 2.21 -4.46
CA LEU A 284 12.35 1.98 -3.34
C LEU A 284 10.96 1.66 -3.88
N TRP A 285 10.66 0.37 -3.93
CA TRP A 285 9.38 -0.14 -4.40
C TRP A 285 8.35 -0.24 -3.29
N GLY A 286 7.13 0.26 -3.53
CA GLY A 286 6.00 0.24 -2.60
C GLY A 286 4.91 -0.75 -2.97
N ASN A 287 4.15 -1.12 -1.97
CA ASN A 287 3.02 -2.03 -2.11
C ASN A 287 1.83 -1.33 -2.78
N ALA A 288 1.36 -1.85 -3.92
CA ALA A 288 0.27 -1.25 -4.70
C ALA A 288 -1.06 -1.15 -3.94
N ALA A 289 -1.25 -1.90 -2.84
CA ALA A 289 -2.42 -1.79 -1.98
C ALA A 289 -2.57 -0.38 -1.38
N ILE A 290 -1.49 0.36 -1.16
CA ILE A 290 -1.51 1.75 -0.71
C ILE A 290 -2.22 2.64 -1.74
N LEU A 291 -1.84 2.52 -3.01
CA LEU A 291 -2.45 3.32 -4.08
C LEU A 291 -3.93 2.97 -4.27
N PHE A 292 -4.27 1.70 -4.09
CA PHE A 292 -5.66 1.28 -4.06
C PHE A 292 -6.41 1.90 -2.87
N GLY A 293 -5.80 1.93 -1.69
CA GLY A 293 -6.34 2.60 -0.50
C GLY A 293 -6.63 4.09 -0.73
N ARG A 294 -5.73 4.80 -1.43
CA ARG A 294 -5.95 6.21 -1.86
C ARG A 294 -7.20 6.34 -2.72
N ASN A 295 -7.40 5.42 -3.67
CA ASN A 295 -8.59 5.44 -4.53
C ASN A 295 -9.87 5.16 -3.73
N VAL A 296 -9.84 4.23 -2.78
CA VAL A 296 -10.98 3.93 -1.89
C VAL A 296 -11.33 5.15 -1.02
N ALA A 297 -10.33 5.79 -0.39
CA ALA A 297 -10.53 7.00 0.41
C ALA A 297 -11.11 8.14 -0.44
N LYS A 298 -10.57 8.37 -1.63
CA LYS A 298 -11.06 9.40 -2.56
C LYS A 298 -12.48 9.11 -3.07
N ALA A 299 -12.81 7.86 -3.37
CA ALA A 299 -14.15 7.48 -3.78
C ALA A 299 -15.17 7.76 -2.68
N PHE A 300 -14.80 7.45 -1.43
CA PHE A 300 -15.62 7.72 -0.27
C PHE A 300 -15.81 9.23 -0.03
N GLU A 301 -14.74 10.02 -0.10
CA GLU A 301 -14.78 11.48 0.02
C GLU A 301 -15.78 12.10 -0.97
N LEU A 302 -15.77 11.63 -2.23
CA LEU A 302 -16.58 12.21 -3.30
C LEU A 302 -18.07 11.84 -3.23
N SER A 303 -18.41 10.66 -2.73
CA SER A 303 -19.76 10.14 -2.85
C SER A 303 -20.32 9.50 -1.58
N GLY A 304 -19.47 9.25 -0.59
CA GLY A 304 -19.82 8.43 0.54
C GLY A 304 -19.91 6.92 0.24
N TRP A 305 -19.50 6.49 -0.97
CA TRP A 305 -19.46 5.09 -1.40
C TRP A 305 -18.09 4.73 -1.99
N CYS A 306 -17.67 3.47 -1.83
CA CYS A 306 -16.36 3.00 -2.30
C CYS A 306 -16.43 2.21 -3.61
N GLN A 307 -17.45 2.42 -4.46
CA GLN A 307 -17.57 1.68 -5.72
C GLN A 307 -16.86 2.34 -6.90
N SER A 308 -16.56 3.65 -6.83
CA SER A 308 -15.87 4.38 -7.90
C SER A 308 -14.35 4.30 -7.71
N ILE A 309 -13.78 3.11 -7.95
CA ILE A 309 -12.38 2.78 -7.66
C ILE A 309 -11.62 2.20 -8.86
N ARG A 310 -12.24 2.14 -10.05
CA ARG A 310 -11.66 1.50 -11.24
C ARG A 310 -11.80 2.37 -12.48
N GLY A 311 -10.91 2.14 -13.44
CA GLY A 311 -10.87 2.87 -14.70
C GLY A 311 -10.43 4.34 -14.54
N PRO A 312 -9.97 4.98 -15.61
CA PRO A 312 -9.40 6.33 -15.55
C PRO A 312 -10.45 7.40 -15.19
N LYS A 313 -11.71 7.23 -15.58
CA LYS A 313 -12.82 8.13 -15.27
C LYS A 313 -13.60 7.70 -14.02
N GLY A 314 -13.58 6.41 -13.71
CA GLY A 314 -14.34 5.81 -12.62
C GLY A 314 -13.62 5.77 -11.27
N GLY A 315 -12.51 6.51 -11.08
CA GLY A 315 -11.82 6.63 -9.80
C GLY A 315 -10.64 5.67 -9.60
N GLY A 316 -10.30 4.85 -10.61
CA GLY A 316 -9.13 3.96 -10.54
C GLY A 316 -7.79 4.64 -10.84
N ARG A 317 -7.79 5.92 -11.22
CA ARG A 317 -6.60 6.69 -11.59
C ARG A 317 -5.86 7.21 -10.37
N VAL A 318 -4.55 6.94 -10.31
CA VAL A 318 -3.61 7.45 -9.31
C VAL A 318 -2.66 8.42 -10.00
N GLN A 319 -2.60 9.64 -9.51
CA GLN A 319 -1.77 10.73 -10.05
C GLN A 319 -0.68 11.13 -9.06
N GLY A 320 0.35 11.84 -9.59
CA GLY A 320 1.42 12.39 -8.77
C GLY A 320 2.41 11.32 -8.30
N LEU A 321 2.57 10.24 -9.05
CA LEU A 321 3.58 9.23 -8.76
C LEU A 321 4.98 9.80 -9.01
N PRO A 322 5.98 9.44 -8.19
CA PRO A 322 7.36 9.83 -8.42
C PRO A 322 7.86 9.27 -9.75
N VAL A 323 8.32 10.15 -10.64
CA VAL A 323 8.89 9.77 -11.94
C VAL A 323 10.25 10.42 -12.12
N ASP A 324 11.20 9.67 -12.61
CA ASP A 324 12.51 10.15 -13.01
C ASP A 324 12.56 10.37 -14.52
N THR A 325 13.42 11.28 -14.96
CA THR A 325 13.64 11.56 -16.37
C THR A 325 15.01 11.04 -16.82
N PHE A 326 15.03 10.40 -17.95
CA PHE A 326 16.29 9.98 -18.57
C PHE A 326 16.35 10.43 -20.02
N SER A 327 17.56 10.66 -20.51
CA SER A 327 17.76 11.05 -21.90
C SER A 327 17.99 9.82 -22.77
N LEU A 328 17.08 9.58 -23.71
CA LEU A 328 17.23 8.55 -24.73
C LEU A 328 17.32 9.20 -26.11
N ARG A 329 18.45 9.02 -26.81
CA ARG A 329 18.70 9.57 -28.16
C ARG A 329 18.45 11.08 -28.25
N GLY A 330 18.73 11.84 -27.17
CA GLY A 330 18.53 13.30 -27.12
C GLY A 330 17.10 13.74 -26.79
N GLN A 331 16.19 12.83 -26.55
CA GLN A 331 14.85 13.13 -26.03
C GLN A 331 14.78 12.77 -24.55
N GLN A 332 14.09 13.61 -23.79
CA GLN A 332 13.77 13.34 -22.39
C GLN A 332 12.57 12.39 -22.35
N GLU A 333 12.75 11.23 -21.72
CA GLU A 333 11.69 10.27 -21.48
C GLU A 333 11.48 10.08 -19.99
N LEU A 334 10.22 9.82 -19.59
CA LEU A 334 9.89 9.51 -18.21
C LEU A 334 10.12 8.02 -17.95
N ARG A 335 10.81 7.72 -16.84
CA ARG A 335 10.90 6.36 -16.33
C ARG A 335 9.54 5.95 -15.78
N MET A 336 9.14 4.70 -16.00
CA MET A 336 7.89 4.17 -15.46
C MET A 336 7.88 4.25 -13.94
N PRO A 337 6.79 4.75 -13.32
CA PRO A 337 6.64 4.75 -11.86
C PRO A 337 6.20 3.40 -11.30
N VAL A 338 6.15 2.38 -12.12
CA VAL A 338 5.80 1.00 -11.77
C VAL A 338 6.91 0.05 -12.17
N GLU A 339 7.02 -1.05 -11.45
CA GLU A 339 8.10 -2.03 -11.62
C GLU A 339 8.03 -2.78 -12.96
N MET A 340 6.84 -2.93 -13.54
CA MET A 340 6.60 -3.68 -14.76
C MET A 340 5.58 -2.96 -15.65
N CYS A 341 5.81 -2.98 -16.97
CA CYS A 341 4.82 -2.52 -17.94
C CYS A 341 3.78 -3.61 -18.23
N ILE A 342 2.51 -3.28 -18.07
CA ILE A 342 1.40 -4.21 -18.32
C ILE A 342 0.61 -3.71 -19.55
N PRO A 343 0.73 -4.37 -20.71
CA PRO A 343 -0.13 -4.10 -21.86
C PRO A 343 -1.53 -4.66 -21.66
N ASP A 344 -2.51 -4.15 -22.43
CA ASP A 344 -3.94 -4.47 -22.26
C ASP A 344 -4.25 -5.97 -22.25
N PHE A 345 -3.64 -6.75 -23.15
CA PHE A 345 -3.85 -8.21 -23.17
C PHE A 345 -3.37 -8.89 -21.89
N ARG A 346 -2.30 -8.38 -21.28
CA ARG A 346 -1.73 -8.90 -20.04
C ARG A 346 -2.57 -8.46 -18.83
N GLU A 347 -3.10 -7.24 -18.88
CA GLU A 347 -4.07 -6.77 -17.88
C GLU A 347 -5.25 -7.74 -17.80
N TYR A 348 -5.85 -8.08 -18.94
CA TYR A 348 -6.94 -9.03 -19.02
C TYR A 348 -6.58 -10.43 -18.47
N GLU A 349 -5.40 -10.93 -18.78
CA GLU A 349 -4.94 -12.22 -18.22
C GLU A 349 -4.83 -12.18 -16.70
N PHE A 350 -4.24 -11.11 -16.12
CA PHE A 350 -4.16 -10.96 -14.66
C PHE A 350 -5.55 -10.92 -14.03
N VAL A 351 -6.45 -10.13 -14.58
CA VAL A 351 -7.84 -9.99 -14.08
C VAL A 351 -8.57 -11.32 -14.10
N ARG A 352 -8.49 -12.08 -15.19
CA ARG A 352 -9.07 -13.43 -15.28
C ARG A 352 -8.55 -14.36 -14.19
N HIS A 353 -7.32 -14.19 -13.77
CA HIS A 353 -6.71 -14.99 -12.72
C HIS A 353 -6.90 -14.42 -11.31
N GLY A 354 -7.65 -13.32 -11.15
CA GLY A 354 -8.02 -12.74 -9.86
C GLY A 354 -6.95 -11.83 -9.28
N PHE A 355 -6.08 -11.26 -10.12
CA PHE A 355 -5.11 -10.26 -9.72
C PHE A 355 -5.56 -8.87 -10.17
N MET A 356 -5.20 -7.85 -9.40
CA MET A 356 -5.55 -6.46 -9.64
C MET A 356 -4.34 -5.71 -10.20
N PRO A 357 -4.25 -5.54 -11.53
CA PRO A 357 -3.12 -4.89 -12.17
C PRO A 357 -3.17 -3.38 -12.06
N LEU A 358 -2.02 -2.78 -11.73
CA LEU A 358 -1.76 -1.36 -11.77
C LEU A 358 -1.06 -1.02 -13.10
N VAL A 359 -1.78 -0.39 -14.01
CA VAL A 359 -1.32 -0.12 -15.37
C VAL A 359 -0.80 1.31 -15.49
N TYR A 360 0.43 1.46 -15.92
CA TYR A 360 1.09 2.74 -16.15
C TYR A 360 0.59 3.41 -17.42
N ARG A 361 0.40 4.73 -17.38
CA ARG A 361 0.12 5.54 -18.56
C ARG A 361 1.43 6.09 -19.14
N LYS A 362 1.70 5.74 -20.39
CA LYS A 362 2.94 6.11 -21.07
C LYS A 362 3.20 7.62 -21.05
N ASN A 363 4.41 7.99 -20.62
CA ASN A 363 4.89 9.38 -20.52
C ASN A 363 4.09 10.27 -19.56
N GLU A 364 3.46 9.69 -18.55
CA GLU A 364 2.71 10.42 -17.52
C GLU A 364 3.10 9.94 -16.12
N ALA A 365 3.04 10.83 -15.14
CA ALA A 365 3.28 10.51 -13.73
C ALA A 365 2.03 9.89 -13.09
N GLU A 366 1.43 8.90 -13.77
CA GLU A 366 0.20 8.28 -13.32
C GLU A 366 0.09 6.80 -13.68
N ALA A 367 -0.70 6.10 -12.88
CA ALA A 367 -1.10 4.73 -13.15
C ALA A 367 -2.59 4.55 -12.84
N THR A 368 -3.19 3.48 -13.34
CA THR A 368 -4.63 3.26 -13.22
C THR A 368 -4.92 1.79 -12.92
N PHE A 369 -5.80 1.55 -11.96
CA PHE A 369 -6.47 0.26 -11.81
C PHE A 369 -7.67 0.24 -12.78
N PHE A 370 -7.53 -0.42 -13.93
CA PHE A 370 -8.63 -0.54 -14.89
C PHE A 370 -9.71 -1.47 -14.36
N SER A 371 -9.31 -2.58 -13.76
CA SER A 371 -10.17 -3.57 -13.14
C SER A 371 -9.78 -3.79 -11.69
N THR A 372 -10.77 -4.04 -10.83
CA THR A 372 -10.55 -4.30 -9.40
C THR A 372 -11.16 -5.64 -8.99
N PRO A 373 -10.64 -6.76 -9.52
CA PRO A 373 -11.16 -8.07 -9.20
C PRO A 373 -10.79 -8.49 -7.77
N SER A 374 -11.66 -9.29 -7.17
CA SER A 374 -11.26 -10.15 -6.08
C SER A 374 -10.59 -11.41 -6.65
N ILE A 375 -9.99 -12.22 -5.78
CA ILE A 375 -9.43 -13.50 -6.22
C ILE A 375 -10.50 -14.52 -6.61
N LYS A 376 -11.76 -14.30 -6.26
CA LYS A 376 -12.87 -15.21 -6.54
C LYS A 376 -13.02 -15.48 -8.04
N ARG A 377 -13.23 -16.72 -8.41
CA ARG A 377 -13.54 -17.12 -9.77
C ARG A 377 -15.04 -17.09 -9.99
N ALA A 378 -15.50 -16.36 -11.01
CA ALA A 378 -16.91 -16.37 -11.40
C ALA A 378 -17.34 -17.77 -11.88
N LYS A 379 -18.39 -18.29 -11.29
CA LYS A 379 -19.03 -19.52 -11.75
C LYS A 379 -19.84 -19.23 -13.03
N ARG A 380 -19.73 -20.10 -14.01
CA ARG A 380 -20.57 -20.04 -15.21
C ARG A 380 -21.82 -20.89 -14.99
N TYR A 381 -22.96 -20.27 -15.17
CA TYR A 381 -24.25 -20.93 -15.07
C TYR A 381 -24.88 -21.12 -16.47
N LYS A 382 -25.90 -21.95 -16.56
CA LYS A 382 -26.66 -22.12 -17.82
C LYS A 382 -27.47 -20.87 -18.16
N ASP A 383 -27.95 -20.16 -17.14
CA ASP A 383 -28.63 -18.88 -17.31
C ASP A 383 -27.57 -17.76 -17.43
N PRO A 384 -27.62 -16.95 -18.50
CA PRO A 384 -26.74 -15.79 -18.67
C PRO A 384 -26.84 -14.79 -17.50
N LYS A 385 -28.04 -14.54 -16.96
CA LYS A 385 -28.24 -13.61 -15.84
C LYS A 385 -27.55 -14.07 -14.57
N ASP A 386 -27.59 -15.37 -14.28
CA ASP A 386 -26.90 -15.92 -13.12
C ASP A 386 -25.38 -15.85 -13.28
N SER A 387 -24.89 -16.02 -14.51
CA SER A 387 -23.47 -15.86 -14.84
C SER A 387 -23.01 -14.40 -14.70
N GLU A 388 -23.82 -13.45 -15.15
CA GLU A 388 -23.56 -12.01 -14.97
C GLU A 388 -23.55 -11.65 -13.48
N ASN A 389 -24.51 -12.11 -12.68
CA ASN A 389 -24.54 -11.91 -11.24
C ASN A 389 -23.28 -12.50 -10.56
N ALA A 390 -22.88 -13.70 -10.94
CA ALA A 390 -21.67 -14.32 -10.42
C ALA A 390 -20.41 -13.50 -10.76
N GLN A 391 -20.35 -12.90 -11.93
CA GLN A 391 -19.26 -12.04 -12.35
C GLN A 391 -19.25 -10.73 -11.56
N LEU A 392 -20.40 -10.10 -11.31
CA LEU A 392 -20.49 -8.90 -10.48
C LEU A 392 -19.90 -9.10 -9.08
N VAL A 393 -20.17 -10.24 -8.45
CA VAL A 393 -19.67 -10.56 -7.10
C VAL A 393 -18.15 -10.73 -7.06
N THR A 394 -17.49 -10.94 -8.18
CA THR A 394 -16.02 -11.02 -8.23
C THR A 394 -15.33 -9.65 -8.26
N ASN A 395 -16.07 -8.57 -8.42
CA ASN A 395 -15.52 -7.22 -8.50
C ASN A 395 -15.64 -6.50 -7.16
N LEU A 396 -14.51 -6.01 -6.62
CA LEU A 396 -14.46 -5.30 -5.34
C LEU A 396 -15.37 -4.07 -5.28
N ALA A 397 -15.59 -3.37 -6.40
CA ALA A 397 -16.49 -2.21 -6.45
C ALA A 397 -17.91 -2.57 -5.96
N TYR A 398 -18.39 -3.76 -6.33
CA TYR A 398 -19.69 -4.25 -5.86
C TYR A 398 -19.60 -4.85 -4.46
N THR A 399 -18.51 -5.55 -4.15
CA THR A 399 -18.27 -6.05 -2.80
C THR A 399 -18.31 -4.92 -1.76
N PHE A 400 -17.66 -3.78 -2.03
CA PHE A 400 -17.72 -2.60 -1.15
C PHE A 400 -19.14 -2.06 -0.96
N SER A 401 -19.96 -2.06 -1.99
CA SER A 401 -21.36 -1.64 -1.87
C SER A 401 -22.16 -2.58 -0.95
N VAL A 402 -21.99 -3.88 -1.14
CA VAL A 402 -22.66 -4.91 -0.31
C VAL A 402 -22.19 -4.86 1.15
N THR A 403 -20.88 -4.76 1.39
CA THR A 403 -20.31 -4.71 2.73
C THR A 403 -20.79 -3.48 3.48
N ARG A 404 -20.84 -2.33 2.82
CA ARG A 404 -21.36 -1.11 3.42
C ARG A 404 -22.84 -1.21 3.80
N LEU A 405 -23.65 -1.76 2.91
CA LEU A 405 -25.06 -2.04 3.22
C LEU A 405 -25.19 -2.95 4.44
N ALA A 406 -24.40 -4.03 4.50
CA ALA A 406 -24.41 -4.96 5.62
C ALA A 406 -24.08 -4.25 6.96
N HIS A 407 -23.09 -3.36 6.96
CA HIS A 407 -22.72 -2.58 8.15
C HIS A 407 -23.86 -1.67 8.62
N TYR A 408 -24.49 -0.91 7.71
CA TYR A 408 -25.58 -0.01 8.06
C TYR A 408 -26.84 -0.76 8.51
N ILE A 409 -27.21 -1.82 7.80
CA ILE A 409 -28.39 -2.63 8.15
C ILE A 409 -28.20 -3.25 9.53
N LYS A 410 -27.00 -3.78 9.84
CA LYS A 410 -26.71 -4.31 11.18
C LYS A 410 -26.85 -3.24 12.26
N SER A 411 -26.40 -2.00 12.01
CA SER A 411 -26.56 -0.89 12.95
C SER A 411 -28.05 -0.54 13.15
N ILE A 412 -28.81 -0.39 12.06
CA ILE A 412 -30.26 -0.10 12.11
C ILE A 412 -31.02 -1.20 12.88
N MET A 413 -30.69 -2.47 12.59
CA MET A 413 -31.34 -3.60 13.30
C MET A 413 -30.99 -3.58 14.78
N ARG A 414 -29.75 -3.30 15.14
CA ARG A 414 -29.28 -3.25 16.53
C ARG A 414 -29.93 -2.12 17.31
N ASP A 415 -30.11 -0.95 16.70
CA ASP A 415 -30.75 0.21 17.34
C ASP A 415 -32.24 -0.04 17.68
N ASN A 416 -32.85 -1.00 17.00
CA ASN A 416 -34.24 -1.39 17.26
C ASN A 416 -34.37 -2.52 18.28
N ILE A 417 -33.27 -3.08 18.80
CA ILE A 417 -33.35 -4.12 19.85
C ILE A 417 -33.95 -3.53 21.12
N GLY A 418 -34.99 -4.20 21.67
CA GLY A 418 -35.72 -3.77 22.87
C GLY A 418 -36.77 -2.68 22.63
N SER A 419 -36.96 -2.22 21.39
CA SER A 419 -38.05 -1.34 21.00
C SER A 419 -39.35 -2.14 20.78
N SER A 420 -40.49 -1.45 20.63
CA SER A 420 -41.77 -2.04 20.22
C SER A 420 -41.88 -2.19 18.69
N ALA A 421 -40.75 -2.08 17.95
CA ALA A 421 -40.72 -2.19 16.50
C ALA A 421 -41.11 -3.62 16.06
N ASP A 422 -42.02 -3.70 15.12
CA ASP A 422 -42.43 -4.93 14.46
C ASP A 422 -41.69 -5.08 13.10
N ASP A 423 -41.90 -6.21 12.42
CA ASP A 423 -41.34 -6.48 11.12
C ASP A 423 -41.72 -5.42 10.07
N VAL A 424 -42.93 -4.86 10.17
CA VAL A 424 -43.40 -3.81 9.24
C VAL A 424 -42.62 -2.51 9.46
N TYR A 425 -42.46 -2.11 10.70
CA TYR A 425 -41.71 -0.89 11.06
C TYR A 425 -40.24 -1.00 10.62
N ILE A 426 -39.58 -2.11 10.95
CA ILE A 426 -38.18 -2.35 10.57
C ILE A 426 -38.03 -2.36 9.04
N HIS A 427 -38.98 -3.03 8.34
CA HIS A 427 -39.00 -3.01 6.88
C HIS A 427 -39.14 -1.59 6.33
N GLN A 428 -40.06 -0.78 6.85
CA GLN A 428 -40.24 0.61 6.40
C GLN A 428 -39.02 1.45 6.67
N GLN A 429 -38.38 1.33 7.81
CA GLN A 429 -37.17 2.07 8.18
C GLN A 429 -36.00 1.76 7.24
N ILE A 430 -35.70 0.48 7.02
CA ILE A 430 -34.61 0.06 6.14
C ILE A 430 -34.93 0.44 4.68
N ASN A 431 -36.18 0.24 4.25
CA ASN A 431 -36.56 0.57 2.87
C ASN A 431 -36.50 2.08 2.61
N HIS A 432 -36.96 2.92 3.56
CA HIS A 432 -36.86 4.38 3.43
C HIS A 432 -35.41 4.83 3.33
N TRP A 433 -34.54 4.35 4.23
CA TRP A 433 -33.10 4.64 4.19
C TRP A 433 -32.44 4.17 2.87
N LEU A 434 -32.79 2.98 2.39
CA LEU A 434 -32.17 2.41 1.19
C LEU A 434 -32.62 3.14 -0.09
N MET A 435 -33.84 3.63 -0.14
CA MET A 435 -34.38 4.36 -1.30
C MET A 435 -33.68 5.71 -1.51
N ASP A 436 -33.07 6.30 -0.49
CA ASP A 436 -32.23 7.50 -0.62
C ASP A 436 -30.99 7.28 -1.51
N TYR A 437 -30.62 6.03 -1.79
CA TYR A 437 -29.48 5.66 -2.62
C TYR A 437 -29.86 5.02 -3.95
N VAL A 438 -31.13 5.07 -4.30
CA VAL A 438 -31.66 4.50 -5.55
C VAL A 438 -32.01 5.61 -6.52
N THR A 439 -31.59 5.51 -7.78
CA THR A 439 -32.05 6.39 -8.83
C THR A 439 -32.56 5.61 -10.04
N ALA A 440 -33.73 6.00 -10.52
CA ALA A 440 -34.36 5.46 -11.72
C ALA A 440 -34.14 6.34 -12.96
N VAL A 441 -33.24 7.34 -12.89
CA VAL A 441 -32.92 8.21 -14.02
C VAL A 441 -32.40 7.38 -15.18
N SER A 442 -32.99 7.55 -16.35
CA SER A 442 -32.67 6.72 -17.53
C SER A 442 -31.27 6.95 -18.10
N ASN A 443 -30.66 8.10 -17.86
CA ASN A 443 -29.33 8.43 -18.31
C ASN A 443 -28.63 9.36 -17.29
N PRO A 444 -28.24 8.81 -16.12
CA PRO A 444 -27.63 9.59 -15.07
C PRO A 444 -26.21 10.00 -15.45
N ASP A 445 -25.78 11.18 -15.01
CA ASP A 445 -24.39 11.60 -15.08
C ASP A 445 -23.50 10.85 -14.09
N ASP A 446 -22.19 10.91 -14.28
CA ASP A 446 -21.21 10.20 -13.42
C ASP A 446 -21.32 10.58 -11.93
N LEU A 447 -21.68 11.83 -11.64
CA LEU A 447 -21.82 12.30 -10.25
C LEU A 447 -23.06 11.70 -9.59
N THR A 448 -24.16 11.62 -10.34
CA THR A 448 -25.41 10.98 -9.89
C THR A 448 -25.19 9.49 -9.64
N LEU A 449 -24.48 8.79 -10.54
CA LEU A 449 -24.15 7.37 -10.36
C LEU A 449 -23.28 7.12 -9.12
N ARG A 450 -22.39 8.03 -8.77
CA ARG A 450 -21.56 7.92 -7.58
C ARG A 450 -22.36 8.09 -6.28
N ARG A 451 -23.32 9.02 -6.26
CA ARG A 451 -24.17 9.31 -5.09
C ARG A 451 -25.30 8.30 -4.94
N PHE A 452 -25.87 7.83 -6.02
CA PHE A 452 -26.99 6.87 -6.07
C PHE A 452 -26.53 5.57 -6.73
N PRO A 453 -25.84 4.71 -5.99
CA PRO A 453 -25.16 3.54 -6.56
C PRO A 453 -26.11 2.47 -7.08
N PHE A 454 -27.40 2.51 -6.72
CA PHE A 454 -28.35 1.47 -7.05
C PHE A 454 -29.41 1.93 -8.04
N LYS A 455 -29.73 1.05 -8.98
CA LYS A 455 -30.84 1.20 -9.94
C LYS A 455 -32.15 0.76 -9.34
N ALA A 456 -32.10 -0.27 -8.49
CA ALA A 456 -33.26 -0.80 -7.79
C ALA A 456 -32.81 -1.43 -6.47
N ALA A 457 -33.69 -1.42 -5.49
CA ALA A 457 -33.49 -2.08 -4.23
C ALA A 457 -34.78 -2.69 -3.72
N GLN A 458 -34.70 -3.80 -3.02
CA GLN A 458 -35.82 -4.47 -2.38
C GLN A 458 -35.40 -4.97 -0.99
N VAL A 459 -36.22 -4.73 -0.01
CA VAL A 459 -36.06 -5.18 1.37
C VAL A 459 -37.13 -6.19 1.69
N GLN A 460 -36.77 -7.25 2.39
CA GLN A 460 -37.72 -8.21 2.95
C GLN A 460 -37.30 -8.51 4.39
N VAL A 461 -38.19 -8.23 5.32
CA VAL A 461 -38.03 -8.54 6.75
C VAL A 461 -39.01 -9.61 7.12
N THR A 462 -38.56 -10.68 7.75
CA THR A 462 -39.38 -11.81 8.18
C THR A 462 -39.09 -12.16 9.63
N ARG A 463 -40.12 -12.50 10.40
CA ARG A 463 -39.96 -12.96 11.78
C ARG A 463 -39.30 -14.33 11.79
N ARG A 464 -38.32 -14.51 12.68
CA ARG A 464 -37.72 -15.82 12.85
C ARG A 464 -38.65 -16.77 13.57
N PRO A 465 -38.99 -17.92 13.01
CA PRO A 465 -39.89 -18.88 13.64
C PRO A 465 -39.33 -19.39 14.98
N GLY A 466 -40.14 -19.28 16.05
CA GLY A 466 -39.74 -19.74 17.38
C GLY A 466 -38.93 -18.77 18.23
N GLU A 467 -38.52 -17.63 17.69
CA GLU A 467 -37.72 -16.61 18.40
C GLU A 467 -38.48 -15.28 18.41
N ILE A 468 -39.14 -14.96 19.53
CA ILE A 468 -39.90 -13.70 19.66
C ILE A 468 -38.95 -12.51 19.66
N GLY A 469 -39.20 -11.52 18.79
CA GLY A 469 -38.38 -10.31 18.67
C GLY A 469 -37.12 -10.46 17.79
N TRP A 470 -36.98 -11.61 17.13
CA TRP A 470 -35.90 -11.82 16.17
C TRP A 470 -36.41 -11.77 14.73
N TYR A 471 -35.68 -11.06 13.89
CA TYR A 471 -36.03 -10.83 12.50
C TYR A 471 -34.89 -11.18 11.59
N ASP A 472 -35.16 -11.82 10.45
CA ASP A 472 -34.25 -12.02 9.34
C ASP A 472 -34.49 -10.93 8.29
N CYS A 473 -33.45 -10.20 7.92
CA CYS A 473 -33.53 -9.16 6.92
C CYS A 473 -32.78 -9.60 5.67
N LYS A 474 -33.48 -9.66 4.53
CA LYS A 474 -32.92 -9.93 3.22
C LYS A 474 -33.03 -8.67 2.38
N VAL A 475 -31.88 -8.18 1.90
CA VAL A 475 -31.79 -7.01 1.02
C VAL A 475 -31.23 -7.43 -0.32
N SER A 476 -31.95 -7.09 -1.37
CA SER A 476 -31.53 -7.31 -2.75
C SER A 476 -31.35 -5.94 -3.42
N VAL A 477 -30.18 -5.70 -3.99
CA VAL A 477 -29.86 -4.45 -4.70
C VAL A 477 -29.38 -4.75 -6.11
N LEU A 478 -29.79 -3.91 -7.03
CA LEU A 478 -29.29 -3.91 -8.40
C LEU A 478 -28.41 -2.67 -8.57
N PRO A 479 -27.08 -2.80 -8.63
CA PRO A 479 -26.19 -1.68 -8.87
C PRO A 479 -26.29 -1.20 -10.32
N HIS A 480 -25.89 0.04 -10.59
CA HIS A 480 -25.64 0.48 -11.95
C HIS A 480 -24.44 -0.25 -12.53
N ILE A 481 -24.62 -0.92 -13.66
CA ILE A 481 -23.57 -1.66 -14.33
C ILE A 481 -22.57 -0.65 -14.91
N GLN A 482 -21.30 -0.77 -14.51
CA GLN A 482 -20.21 -0.02 -15.10
C GLN A 482 -19.67 -0.79 -16.31
N PHE A 483 -19.36 -0.07 -17.37
CA PHE A 483 -18.79 -0.66 -18.59
C PHE A 483 -17.42 -1.29 -18.29
N GLU A 484 -17.27 -2.56 -18.62
CA GLU A 484 -16.01 -3.31 -18.56
C GLU A 484 -15.54 -3.54 -20.01
N GLY A 485 -14.63 -2.69 -20.48
CA GLY A 485 -14.26 -2.59 -21.89
C GLY A 485 -13.66 -3.83 -22.55
N LEU A 486 -13.33 -4.86 -21.77
CA LEU A 486 -12.71 -6.11 -22.24
C LEU A 486 -13.68 -7.30 -22.37
N ASP A 487 -14.92 -7.16 -21.90
CA ASP A 487 -15.96 -8.20 -22.07
C ASP A 487 -16.76 -8.05 -23.38
N VAL A 488 -16.42 -7.07 -24.20
CA VAL A 488 -16.97 -6.98 -25.56
C VAL A 488 -16.15 -7.88 -26.46
N GLU A 489 -16.54 -9.15 -26.61
CA GLU A 489 -16.23 -9.92 -27.80
C GLU A 489 -16.84 -9.14 -28.99
N LEU A 490 -16.04 -8.31 -29.62
CA LEU A 490 -16.36 -7.76 -30.92
C LEU A 490 -16.33 -8.94 -31.92
N GLN A 491 -17.45 -9.64 -32.05
CA GLN A 491 -17.70 -10.46 -33.21
C GLN A 491 -17.90 -9.52 -34.40
N LEU A 492 -16.78 -9.09 -34.99
CA LEU A 492 -16.77 -8.49 -36.31
C LEU A 492 -17.09 -9.60 -37.31
N GLU A 493 -18.36 -9.87 -37.53
CA GLU A 493 -18.79 -10.52 -38.76
C GLU A 493 -18.55 -9.56 -39.90
N SER A 494 -17.36 -9.64 -40.51
CA SER A 494 -17.11 -9.05 -41.82
C SER A 494 -17.90 -9.85 -42.86
N ARG A 495 -19.09 -9.43 -43.17
CA ARG A 495 -19.73 -9.82 -44.41
C ARG A 495 -18.98 -9.14 -45.55
N LEU A 496 -18.04 -9.83 -46.16
CA LEU A 496 -17.60 -9.58 -47.51
C LEU A 496 -18.75 -10.07 -48.43
N GLY A 497 -19.54 -9.11 -48.92
CA GLY A 497 -20.41 -9.27 -50.05
C GLY A 497 -19.69 -8.75 -51.28
#